data_0d1d3d1f4b984c0d6f58c79b5098b267
#
_entry.id   0d1d3d1f4b984c0d6f58c79b5098b267
#
_cell.length_a   1.000
_cell.length_b   1.000
_cell.length_c   1.000
_cell.angle_alpha   90.00
_cell.angle_beta   90.00
_cell.angle_gamma   90.00
#
_symmetry.space_group_name_H-M   'P 1'
#
loop_
_entity.id
_entity.type
_entity.pdbx_description
1 polymer ?
#
loop_
_entity_poly.entity_id
_entity_poly.type
_entity_poly.pdbx_seq_one_letter_code
_entity_poly.pdbx_strand_id
1 'polypeptide(L)'
;DKVFTFSMHGEKNYPFHKENSNLDIPVKDGINGEEYLKKLKENLDFLSEELSPDIIFYISGVDILDTDKLGRLAVKREDCKKRDEMVFEFSKKCKAPIVTVMGGGYSEKIYDIVEAHCNTFKSMLSLF
;
A
#
# COMPACT_ATOMS: atom_id res chain seq x y z
N ASP A 1 15.95 13.26 -11.08
CA ASP A 1 16.24 11.97 -10.43
C ASP A 1 15.61 10.83 -11.23
N LYS A 2 16.31 9.67 -11.24
CA LYS A 2 15.83 8.48 -11.98
C LYS A 2 14.86 7.61 -11.16
N VAL A 3 14.76 7.85 -9.86
CA VAL A 3 13.91 7.09 -8.94
C VAL A 3 13.03 8.07 -8.18
N PHE A 4 11.73 7.79 -8.17
CA PHE A 4 10.75 8.48 -7.32
C PHE A 4 10.25 7.52 -6.25
N THR A 5 10.21 7.99 -5.03
CA THR A 5 9.74 7.20 -3.87
C THR A 5 8.47 7.79 -3.30
N PHE A 6 7.46 6.93 -3.13
CA PHE A 6 6.18 7.26 -2.50
C PHE A 6 5.97 6.34 -1.30
N SER A 7 5.66 6.89 -0.15
CA SER A 7 5.38 6.12 1.07
C SER A 7 4.10 6.59 1.73
N MET A 8 3.20 5.65 2.01
CA MET A 8 2.03 5.87 2.84
C MET A 8 2.13 4.96 4.06
N HIS A 9 2.31 5.54 5.24
CA HIS A 9 2.71 4.80 6.45
C HIS A 9 2.08 5.39 7.71
N GLY A 10 1.96 4.55 8.75
CA GLY A 10 1.55 5.01 10.07
C GLY A 10 2.54 6.02 10.65
N GLU A 11 2.07 7.21 11.01
CA GLU A 11 2.90 8.30 11.51
C GLU A 11 3.79 7.87 12.68
N LYS A 12 3.22 7.08 13.60
CA LYS A 12 3.88 6.66 14.84
C LYS A 12 4.39 5.22 14.81
N ASN A 13 4.31 4.52 13.66
CA ASN A 13 4.86 3.18 13.51
C ASN A 13 6.39 3.19 13.50
N TYR A 14 6.98 2.06 13.90
CA TYR A 14 8.42 1.84 13.71
C TYR A 14 8.78 1.87 12.20
N PRO A 15 9.94 2.41 11.83
CA PRO A 15 10.93 3.11 12.65
C PRO A 15 10.46 4.50 13.07
N PHE A 16 10.80 4.93 14.29
CA PHE A 16 10.39 6.24 14.83
C PHE A 16 11.04 7.40 14.10
N HIS A 17 12.27 7.21 13.60
CA HIS A 17 12.92 8.09 12.65
C HIS A 17 12.78 7.46 11.27
N LYS A 18 11.95 8.07 10.44
CA LYS A 18 11.69 7.59 9.08
C LYS A 18 12.62 8.28 8.09
N GLU A 19 13.06 7.53 7.09
CA GLU A 19 13.68 8.11 5.92
C GLU A 19 12.68 8.96 5.13
N ASN A 20 13.18 9.95 4.41
CA ASN A 20 12.36 10.82 3.60
C ASN A 20 12.21 10.25 2.19
N SER A 21 10.98 10.10 1.75
CA SER A 21 10.63 9.81 0.37
C SER A 21 10.44 11.12 -0.43
N ASN A 22 10.30 11.03 -1.75
CA ASN A 22 9.89 12.18 -2.55
C ASN A 22 8.47 12.64 -2.20
N LEU A 23 7.60 11.68 -1.81
CA LEU A 23 6.26 11.95 -1.29
C LEU A 23 5.97 11.02 -0.12
N ASP A 24 5.78 11.60 1.06
CA ASP A 24 5.42 10.90 2.29
C ASP A 24 4.01 11.30 2.74
N ILE A 25 3.16 10.32 2.96
CA ILE A 25 1.79 10.49 3.48
C ILE A 25 1.69 9.79 4.84
N PRO A 26 2.01 10.49 5.92
CA PRO A 26 1.80 9.96 7.26
C PRO A 26 0.30 9.86 7.55
N VAL A 27 -0.13 8.71 8.08
CA VAL A 27 -1.50 8.50 8.49
C VAL A 27 -1.60 8.27 10.00
N LYS A 28 -2.68 8.76 10.59
CA LYS A 28 -2.91 8.68 12.04
C LYS A 28 -3.15 7.24 12.50
N ASP A 29 -2.82 6.96 13.75
CA ASP A 29 -3.18 5.71 14.42
C ASP A 29 -4.70 5.48 14.34
N GLY A 30 -5.11 4.25 14.08
CA GLY A 30 -6.51 3.86 13.99
C GLY A 30 -7.25 4.36 12.74
N ILE A 31 -6.55 4.89 11.72
CA ILE A 31 -7.20 5.23 10.45
C ILE A 31 -7.94 4.02 9.90
N ASN A 32 -9.21 4.20 9.54
CA ASN A 32 -10.01 3.14 8.94
C ASN A 32 -9.76 2.99 7.43
N GLY A 33 -10.32 1.93 6.85
CA GLY A 33 -10.12 1.62 5.43
C GLY A 33 -10.64 2.70 4.49
N GLU A 34 -11.79 3.30 4.78
CA GLU A 34 -12.39 4.34 3.93
C GLU A 34 -11.50 5.59 3.85
N GLU A 35 -11.08 6.11 4.99
CA GLU A 35 -10.18 7.28 5.04
C GLU A 35 -8.81 6.97 4.41
N TYR A 36 -8.30 5.74 4.64
CA TYR A 36 -7.04 5.28 4.06
C TYR A 36 -7.12 5.23 2.55
N LEU A 37 -8.14 4.58 1.99
CA LEU A 37 -8.33 4.43 0.54
C LEU A 37 -8.58 5.77 -0.15
N LYS A 38 -9.31 6.68 0.50
CA LYS A 38 -9.50 8.04 -0.01
C LYS A 38 -8.17 8.77 -0.18
N LYS A 39 -7.33 8.76 0.87
CA LYS A 39 -5.98 9.37 0.79
C LYS A 39 -5.11 8.72 -0.27
N LEU A 40 -5.14 7.40 -0.36
CA LEU A 40 -4.40 6.68 -1.38
C LEU A 40 -4.83 7.09 -2.79
N LYS A 41 -6.15 7.14 -3.03
CA LYS A 41 -6.70 7.54 -4.34
C LYS A 41 -6.23 8.93 -4.75
N GLU A 42 -6.37 9.91 -3.86
CA GLU A 42 -5.97 11.29 -4.12
C GLU A 42 -4.49 11.38 -4.53
N ASN A 43 -3.63 10.63 -3.85
CA ASN A 43 -2.20 10.62 -4.15
C ASN A 43 -1.86 9.83 -5.42
N LEU A 44 -2.50 8.69 -5.68
CA LEU A 44 -2.30 7.96 -6.93
C LEU A 44 -2.79 8.74 -8.15
N ASP A 45 -3.91 9.45 -8.03
CA ASP A 45 -4.39 10.34 -9.09
C ASP A 45 -3.37 11.44 -9.40
N PHE A 46 -2.89 12.14 -8.38
CA PHE A 46 -1.82 13.13 -8.49
C PHE A 46 -0.56 12.55 -9.15
N LEU A 47 -0.07 11.42 -8.66
CA LEU A 47 1.13 10.78 -9.20
C LEU A 47 0.96 10.35 -10.66
N SER A 48 -0.25 9.95 -11.07
CA SER A 48 -0.50 9.57 -12.47
C SER A 48 -0.50 10.74 -13.45
N GLU A 49 -0.65 11.96 -12.95
CA GLU A 49 -0.58 13.20 -13.74
C GLU A 49 0.86 13.73 -13.81
N GLU A 50 1.62 13.57 -12.73
CA GLU A 50 2.97 14.13 -12.60
C GLU A 50 4.09 13.18 -13.05
N LEU A 51 3.85 11.86 -13.10
CA LEU A 51 4.88 10.88 -13.35
C LEU A 51 4.59 10.01 -14.58
N SER A 52 5.65 9.63 -15.26
CA SER A 52 5.63 8.62 -16.32
C SER A 52 6.69 7.55 -16.03
N PRO A 53 6.42 6.64 -15.09
CA PRO A 53 7.41 5.64 -14.67
C PRO A 53 7.63 4.58 -15.76
N ASP A 54 8.87 4.14 -15.94
CA ASP A 54 9.21 3.01 -16.79
C ASP A 54 8.89 1.67 -16.14
N ILE A 55 8.93 1.62 -14.79
CA ILE A 55 8.62 0.46 -13.97
C ILE A 55 8.21 0.90 -12.57
N ILE A 56 7.30 0.15 -11.96
CA ILE A 56 6.81 0.38 -10.60
C ILE A 56 7.22 -0.79 -9.71
N PHE A 57 7.83 -0.50 -8.55
CA PHE A 57 8.03 -1.47 -7.48
C PHE A 57 7.01 -1.19 -6.38
N TYR A 58 6.16 -2.18 -6.12
CA TYR A 58 5.11 -2.08 -5.12
C TYR A 58 5.38 -3.00 -3.94
N ILE A 59 5.65 -2.42 -2.78
CA ILE A 59 5.79 -3.13 -1.51
C ILE A 59 4.41 -3.24 -0.87
N SER A 60 3.77 -4.40 -1.01
CA SER A 60 2.40 -4.66 -0.58
C SER A 60 2.34 -5.14 0.88
N GLY A 61 2.87 -4.36 1.81
CA GLY A 61 2.82 -4.68 3.25
C GLY A 61 1.40 -4.90 3.76
N VAL A 62 1.18 -5.92 4.60
CA VAL A 62 -0.13 -6.22 5.20
C VAL A 62 -0.21 -5.86 6.68
N ASP A 63 0.81 -5.18 7.20
CA ASP A 63 0.87 -4.61 8.55
C ASP A 63 -0.05 -3.39 8.76
N ILE A 64 -0.82 -3.02 7.74
CA ILE A 64 -1.91 -2.04 7.83
C ILE A 64 -3.20 -2.62 8.41
N LEU A 65 -3.29 -3.96 8.53
CA LEU A 65 -4.48 -4.64 9.01
C LEU A 65 -4.79 -4.30 10.47
N ASP A 66 -6.06 -4.22 10.81
CA ASP A 66 -6.54 -4.01 12.17
C ASP A 66 -6.23 -5.17 13.13
N THR A 67 -5.83 -6.32 12.59
CA THR A 67 -5.37 -7.49 13.36
C THR A 67 -3.86 -7.50 13.58
N ASP A 68 -3.13 -6.54 13.02
CA ASP A 68 -1.67 -6.46 13.15
C ASP A 68 -1.26 -6.00 14.56
N LYS A 69 -0.20 -6.63 15.12
CA LYS A 69 0.28 -6.32 16.48
C LYS A 69 1.24 -5.14 16.54
N LEU A 70 1.96 -4.90 15.47
CA LEU A 70 2.98 -3.86 15.39
C LEU A 70 2.48 -2.65 14.62
N GLY A 71 1.62 -2.89 13.63
CA GLY A 71 0.88 -1.85 12.92
C GLY A 71 -0.13 -1.17 13.83
N ARG A 72 -0.43 0.08 13.54
CA ARG A 72 -1.36 0.91 14.32
C ARG A 72 -2.55 1.39 13.50
N LEU A 73 -2.74 0.83 12.32
CA LEU A 73 -3.84 1.18 11.44
C LEU A 73 -5.03 0.24 11.68
N ALA A 74 -6.21 0.63 11.24
CA ALA A 74 -7.43 -0.15 11.40
C ALA A 74 -8.08 -0.49 10.06
N VAL A 75 -7.24 -0.88 9.08
CA VAL A 75 -7.69 -1.26 7.75
C VAL A 75 -8.18 -2.70 7.77
N LYS A 76 -9.39 -2.93 7.25
CA LYS A 76 -9.92 -4.29 7.10
C LYS A 76 -9.28 -5.01 5.92
N ARG A 77 -9.30 -6.34 5.93
CA ARG A 77 -8.73 -7.17 4.85
C ARG A 77 -9.32 -6.87 3.48
N GLU A 78 -10.61 -6.57 3.42
CA GLU A 78 -11.31 -6.17 2.19
C GLU A 78 -10.78 -4.84 1.65
N ASP A 79 -10.48 -3.89 2.52
CA ASP A 79 -9.93 -2.59 2.13
C ASP A 79 -8.44 -2.67 1.82
N CYS A 80 -7.70 -3.57 2.47
CA CYS A 80 -6.34 -3.92 2.08
C CYS A 80 -6.30 -4.47 0.63
N LYS A 81 -7.26 -5.33 0.27
CA LYS A 81 -7.42 -5.82 -1.10
C LYS A 81 -7.73 -4.69 -2.09
N LYS A 82 -8.65 -3.77 -1.75
CA LYS A 82 -8.97 -2.59 -2.59
C LYS A 82 -7.76 -1.69 -2.79
N ARG A 83 -6.92 -1.52 -1.74
CA ARG A 83 -5.65 -0.81 -1.87
C ARG A 83 -4.79 -1.39 -2.98
N ASP A 84 -4.64 -2.72 -3.01
CA ASP A 84 -3.84 -3.41 -4.02
C ASP A 84 -4.44 -3.22 -5.42
N GLU A 85 -5.74 -3.37 -5.56
CA GLU A 85 -6.46 -3.13 -6.82
C GLU A 85 -6.21 -1.71 -7.34
N MET A 86 -6.29 -0.69 -6.48
CA MET A 86 -6.01 0.70 -6.85
C MET A 86 -4.57 0.91 -7.32
N VAL A 87 -3.59 0.25 -6.70
CA VAL A 87 -2.17 0.33 -7.13
C VAL A 87 -1.97 -0.37 -8.47
N PHE A 88 -2.62 -1.49 -8.72
CA PHE A 88 -2.56 -2.17 -10.02
C PHE A 88 -3.25 -1.36 -11.12
N GLU A 89 -4.38 -0.73 -10.83
CA GLU A 89 -5.05 0.19 -11.76
C GLU A 89 -4.18 1.42 -12.08
N PHE A 90 -3.47 1.95 -11.08
CA PHE A 90 -2.49 3.01 -11.28
C PHE A 90 -1.38 2.59 -12.26
N SER A 91 -0.82 1.39 -12.10
CA SER A 91 0.17 0.83 -13.02
C SER A 91 -0.37 0.75 -14.46
N LYS A 92 -1.62 0.29 -14.64
CA LYS A 92 -2.27 0.24 -15.95
C LYS A 92 -2.50 1.64 -16.54
N LYS A 93 -2.92 2.60 -15.72
CA LYS A 93 -3.11 4.00 -16.12
C LYS A 93 -1.80 4.61 -16.59
N CYS A 94 -0.69 4.35 -15.89
CA CYS A 94 0.65 4.79 -16.28
C CYS A 94 1.25 3.98 -17.44
N LYS A 95 0.64 2.87 -17.83
CA LYS A 95 1.17 1.89 -18.81
C LYS A 95 2.56 1.38 -18.43
N ALA A 96 2.85 1.28 -17.15
CA ALA A 96 4.13 0.84 -16.60
C ALA A 96 4.02 -0.58 -16.03
N PRO A 97 4.96 -1.47 -16.30
CA PRO A 97 5.01 -2.77 -15.64
C PRO A 97 5.19 -2.61 -14.13
N ILE A 98 4.61 -3.55 -13.37
CA ILE A 98 4.68 -3.52 -11.91
C ILE A 98 5.31 -4.79 -11.36
N VAL A 99 6.22 -4.62 -10.42
CA VAL A 99 6.81 -5.70 -9.63
C VAL A 99 6.24 -5.60 -8.21
N THR A 100 5.50 -6.61 -7.81
CA THR A 100 4.88 -6.67 -6.48
C THR A 100 5.70 -7.57 -5.56
N VAL A 101 6.05 -7.05 -4.40
CA VAL A 101 6.77 -7.77 -3.36
C VAL A 101 5.99 -7.76 -2.05
N MET A 102 6.04 -8.86 -1.33
CA MET A 102 5.45 -8.93 0.01
C MET A 102 6.24 -8.04 0.97
N GLY A 103 5.54 -7.47 1.94
CA GLY A 103 6.14 -6.72 3.03
C GLY A 103 5.32 -6.91 4.29
N GLY A 104 5.81 -6.60 5.46
CA GLY A 104 5.09 -6.58 6.72
C GLY A 104 4.06 -7.70 6.96
N GLY A 105 3.46 -7.68 8.12
CA GLY A 105 2.42 -8.63 8.50
C GLY A 105 2.80 -9.37 9.79
N TYR A 106 2.24 -8.91 10.91
CA TYR A 106 2.58 -9.36 12.25
C TYR A 106 1.32 -9.70 13.05
N SER A 107 0.23 -10.04 12.37
CA SER A 107 -1.00 -10.47 13.01
C SER A 107 -0.79 -11.76 13.81
N GLU A 108 -1.56 -11.93 14.89
CA GLU A 108 -1.46 -13.11 15.74
C GLU A 108 -1.80 -14.39 15.01
N LYS A 109 -2.82 -14.30 14.17
CA LYS A 109 -3.27 -15.41 13.34
C LYS A 109 -2.55 -15.35 12.00
N ILE A 110 -1.70 -16.32 11.75
CA ILE A 110 -1.00 -16.47 10.46
C ILE A 110 -1.96 -16.46 9.27
N TYR A 111 -3.18 -16.95 9.46
CA TYR A 111 -4.24 -16.96 8.47
C TYR A 111 -4.54 -15.55 7.93
N ASP A 112 -4.61 -14.54 8.79
CA ASP A 112 -4.91 -13.16 8.39
C ASP A 112 -3.81 -12.61 7.46
N ILE A 113 -2.55 -12.93 7.77
CA ILE A 113 -1.39 -12.53 6.98
C ILE A 113 -1.41 -13.23 5.61
N VAL A 114 -1.57 -14.55 5.63
CA VAL A 114 -1.56 -15.38 4.39
C VAL A 114 -2.70 -14.98 3.46
N GLU A 115 -3.93 -14.84 3.98
CA GLU A 115 -5.07 -14.44 3.15
C GLU A 115 -4.91 -13.03 2.57
N ALA A 116 -4.36 -12.08 3.33
CA ALA A 116 -4.13 -10.74 2.83
C ALA A 116 -3.11 -10.75 1.68
N HIS A 117 -1.97 -11.43 1.83
CA HIS A 117 -0.99 -11.57 0.75
C HIS A 117 -1.54 -12.37 -0.44
N CYS A 118 -2.30 -13.44 -0.22
CA CYS A 118 -2.97 -14.17 -1.29
C CYS A 118 -3.93 -13.26 -2.07
N ASN A 119 -4.66 -12.38 -1.38
CA ASN A 119 -5.57 -11.45 -2.04
C ASN A 119 -4.81 -10.45 -2.93
N THR A 120 -3.63 -9.99 -2.52
CA THR A 120 -2.76 -9.15 -3.36
C THR A 120 -2.48 -9.83 -4.70
N PHE A 121 -1.98 -11.07 -4.67
CA PHE A 121 -1.65 -11.81 -5.90
C PHE A 121 -2.89 -12.21 -6.72
N LYS A 122 -3.99 -12.57 -6.05
CA LYS A 122 -5.27 -12.84 -6.75
C LYS A 122 -5.78 -11.60 -7.48
N SER A 123 -5.71 -10.42 -6.85
CA SER A 123 -6.10 -9.14 -7.48
C SER A 123 -5.21 -8.82 -8.67
N MET A 124 -3.89 -9.03 -8.55
CA MET A 124 -2.96 -8.87 -9.67
C MET A 124 -3.35 -9.77 -10.85
N LEU A 125 -3.52 -11.07 -10.62
CA LEU A 125 -3.88 -12.04 -11.66
C LEU A 125 -5.25 -11.78 -12.30
N SER A 126 -6.16 -11.11 -11.61
CA SER A 126 -7.48 -10.79 -12.15
C SER A 126 -7.49 -9.53 -13.02
N LEU A 127 -6.49 -8.68 -12.86
CA LEU A 127 -6.37 -7.39 -13.57
C LEU A 127 -5.43 -7.44 -14.77
N PHE A 128 -4.51 -8.39 -14.81
CA PHE A 128 -3.54 -8.59 -15.90
C PHE A 128 -3.68 -9.95 -16.56
#